data_35129e3c9be98b319bccaff37f5c981e
#
_entry.id   35129e3c9be98b319bccaff37f5c981e
#
_cell.length_a   1.000
_cell.length_b   1.000
_cell.length_c   1.000
_cell.angle_alpha   90.00
_cell.angle_beta   90.00
_cell.angle_gamma   90.00
#
_symmetry.space_group_name_H-M   'P 1'
#
loop_
_entity.id
_entity.type
_entity.pdbx_description
1 polymer ?
#
loop_
_entity_poly.entity_id
_entity_poly.type
_entity_poly.pdbx_seq_one_letter_code
_entity_poly.pdbx_strand_id
1 'polypeptide(L)'
;STFLMKPITVFLKKYPDVRIVLNTTNDPQEIFKGGADIAFVLVTEMPLSGVRHKIGVFSSGIYANLNAMTALSSLTSPEQLRSAELILQEGNASSWNLTGSEGQKYRVSVKKWSFKTDTTQAALIAAKEGLGAALLPIPLGESEKSLTRLLPNWTGVPVEVCSITSSRKISSAARNFIDLAKQEFNRE
;
A
#
# COMPACT_ATOMS: atom_id res chain seq x y z
N SER A 1 -4.20 1.33 -5.39
CA SER A 1 -5.57 1.83 -5.69
C SER A 1 -6.67 1.09 -4.93
N THR A 2 -6.37 -0.03 -4.29
CA THR A 2 -7.36 -0.88 -3.61
C THR A 2 -8.11 -0.13 -2.49
N PHE A 3 -7.44 0.72 -1.74
CA PHE A 3 -8.02 1.54 -0.66
C PHE A 3 -9.05 2.57 -1.15
N LEU A 4 -9.04 2.94 -2.45
CA LEU A 4 -10.02 3.86 -3.02
C LEU A 4 -11.36 3.21 -3.38
N MET A 5 -11.43 1.90 -3.49
CA MET A 5 -12.64 1.22 -3.99
C MET A 5 -13.83 1.41 -3.05
N LYS A 6 -13.60 1.36 -1.74
CA LYS A 6 -14.66 1.60 -0.75
C LYS A 6 -15.19 3.04 -0.79
N PRO A 7 -14.35 4.09 -0.69
CA PRO A 7 -14.83 5.46 -0.85
C PRO A 7 -15.47 5.75 -2.21
N ILE A 8 -14.97 5.18 -3.32
CA ILE A 8 -15.62 5.29 -4.64
C ILE A 8 -17.03 4.72 -4.59
N THR A 9 -17.18 3.52 -4.05
CA THR A 9 -18.50 2.86 -3.98
C THR A 9 -19.49 3.66 -3.14
N VAL A 10 -19.07 4.16 -1.97
CA VAL A 10 -19.91 4.97 -1.09
C VAL A 10 -20.29 6.28 -1.78
N PHE A 11 -19.33 6.92 -2.46
CA PHE A 11 -19.55 8.19 -3.15
C PHE A 11 -20.55 8.08 -4.30
N LEU A 12 -20.39 7.08 -5.16
CA LEU A 12 -21.28 6.87 -6.31
C LEU A 12 -22.71 6.48 -5.88
N LYS A 13 -22.88 5.78 -4.76
CA LYS A 13 -24.21 5.53 -4.19
C LYS A 13 -24.87 6.81 -3.67
N LYS A 14 -24.08 7.75 -3.13
CA LYS A 14 -24.58 9.03 -2.61
C LYS A 14 -24.85 10.05 -3.72
N TYR A 15 -24.09 9.99 -4.80
CA TYR A 15 -24.13 10.93 -5.92
C TYR A 15 -24.28 10.16 -7.25
N PRO A 16 -25.49 9.66 -7.59
CA PRO A 16 -25.71 8.74 -8.72
C PRO A 16 -25.44 9.37 -10.09
N ASP A 17 -25.49 10.69 -10.19
CA ASP A 17 -25.22 11.43 -11.43
C ASP A 17 -23.73 11.65 -11.68
N VAL A 18 -22.86 11.35 -10.71
CA VAL A 18 -21.41 11.47 -10.84
C VAL A 18 -20.83 10.22 -11.51
N ARG A 19 -19.86 10.41 -12.36
CA ARG A 19 -19.04 9.35 -12.95
C ARG A 19 -17.60 9.52 -12.55
N ILE A 20 -16.93 8.42 -12.22
CA ILE A 20 -15.53 8.41 -11.82
C ILE A 20 -14.73 7.60 -12.85
N VAL A 21 -13.66 8.18 -13.36
CA VAL A 21 -12.64 7.49 -14.15
C VAL A 21 -11.42 7.32 -13.23
N LEU A 22 -11.05 6.08 -12.96
CA LEU A 22 -9.88 5.75 -12.15
C LEU A 22 -8.76 5.26 -13.05
N ASN A 23 -7.71 6.04 -13.15
CA ASN A 23 -6.46 5.67 -13.82
C ASN A 23 -5.38 5.41 -12.78
N THR A 24 -4.48 4.49 -13.06
CA THR A 24 -3.31 4.20 -12.23
C THR A 24 -2.05 4.41 -13.04
N THR A 25 -1.05 5.04 -12.45
CA THR A 25 0.27 5.23 -13.04
C THR A 25 1.34 5.15 -11.95
N ASN A 26 2.50 4.67 -12.32
CA ASN A 26 3.70 4.71 -11.47
C ASN A 26 4.56 5.95 -11.75
N ASP A 27 4.23 6.74 -12.80
CA ASP A 27 4.91 7.98 -13.11
C ASP A 27 4.14 9.18 -12.53
N PRO A 28 4.69 9.87 -11.51
CA PRO A 28 4.06 11.04 -10.92
C PRO A 28 3.86 12.20 -11.91
N GLN A 29 4.65 12.29 -12.98
CA GLN A 29 4.52 13.34 -13.99
C GLN A 29 3.31 13.11 -14.90
N GLU A 30 2.91 11.88 -15.10
CA GLU A 30 1.74 11.51 -15.91
C GLU A 30 0.41 11.88 -15.24
N ILE A 31 0.39 11.98 -13.91
CA ILE A 31 -0.82 12.25 -13.12
C ILE A 31 -1.52 13.53 -13.58
N PHE A 32 -0.77 14.59 -13.87
CA PHE A 32 -1.34 15.89 -14.23
C PHE A 32 -1.48 16.10 -15.75
N LYS A 33 -0.79 15.34 -16.58
CA LYS A 33 -0.93 15.42 -18.03
C LYS A 33 -2.28 14.89 -18.52
N GLY A 34 -2.87 13.95 -17.81
CA GLY A 34 -4.15 13.32 -18.17
C GLY A 34 -5.40 14.10 -17.76
N GLY A 35 -5.28 15.31 -17.22
CA GLY A 35 -6.43 16.13 -16.80
C GLY A 35 -7.18 15.58 -15.59
N ALA A 36 -6.52 14.83 -14.73
CA ALA A 36 -7.13 14.32 -13.50
C ALA A 36 -7.53 15.45 -12.55
N ASP A 37 -8.74 15.38 -11.99
CA ASP A 37 -9.23 16.33 -10.97
C ASP A 37 -8.53 16.10 -9.64
N ILE A 38 -8.29 14.83 -9.27
CA ILE A 38 -7.68 14.42 -8.01
C ILE A 38 -6.68 13.30 -8.29
N ALA A 39 -5.49 13.42 -7.72
CA ALA A 39 -4.53 12.32 -7.67
C ALA A 39 -4.36 11.84 -6.23
N PHE A 40 -4.33 10.53 -6.03
CA PHE A 40 -3.97 9.93 -4.74
C PHE A 40 -2.56 9.33 -4.85
N VAL A 41 -1.68 9.74 -3.97
CA VAL A 41 -0.27 9.37 -4.01
C VAL A 41 0.20 8.87 -2.65
N LEU A 42 1.14 7.93 -2.70
CA LEU A 42 1.93 7.53 -1.54
C LEU A 42 3.11 8.48 -1.44
N VAL A 43 3.23 9.14 -0.30
CA VAL A 43 4.35 10.06 -0.07
C VAL A 43 5.54 9.23 0.39
N THR A 44 6.44 8.96 -0.53
CA THR A 44 7.71 8.31 -0.22
C THR A 44 8.85 9.33 -0.13
N GLU A 45 9.04 10.22 -1.10
CA GLU A 45 10.13 11.23 -1.05
C GLU A 45 10.00 12.36 -2.09
N MET A 46 8.93 12.43 -2.91
CA MET A 46 8.91 13.38 -4.02
C MET A 46 8.12 14.66 -3.74
N PRO A 47 8.69 15.84 -4.05
CA PRO A 47 7.93 17.07 -4.12
C PRO A 47 7.05 17.06 -5.38
N LEU A 48 5.76 16.78 -5.22
CA LEU A 48 4.78 16.96 -6.29
C LEU A 48 4.23 18.39 -6.23
N SER A 49 4.12 19.02 -7.39
CA SER A 49 3.42 20.30 -7.52
C SER A 49 1.93 20.10 -7.29
N GLY A 50 1.26 21.06 -6.67
CA GLY A 50 -0.18 21.04 -6.41
C GLY A 50 -0.53 21.24 -4.94
N VAL A 51 -1.83 21.26 -4.67
CA VAL A 51 -2.37 21.39 -3.31
C VAL A 51 -2.54 20.01 -2.71
N ARG A 52 -1.79 19.76 -1.62
CA ARG A 52 -1.77 18.48 -0.92
C ARG A 52 -2.75 18.46 0.24
N HIS A 53 -3.52 17.39 0.35
CA HIS A 53 -4.36 17.08 1.50
C HIS A 53 -4.01 15.69 2.02
N LYS A 54 -3.62 15.59 3.29
CA LYS A 54 -3.36 14.32 3.94
C LYS A 54 -4.67 13.53 4.08
N ILE A 55 -4.66 12.28 3.61
CA ILE A 55 -5.77 11.33 3.73
C ILE A 55 -5.57 10.47 4.97
N GLY A 56 -4.39 9.88 5.14
CA GLY A 56 -4.07 9.05 6.28
C GLY A 56 -2.68 8.45 6.18
N VAL A 57 -2.40 7.49 7.05
CA VAL A 57 -1.13 6.75 7.11
C VAL A 57 -1.46 5.27 7.21
N PHE A 58 -0.77 4.43 6.51
CA PHE A 58 -0.84 2.98 6.71
C PHE A 58 0.55 2.38 6.92
N SER A 59 0.58 1.24 7.60
CA SER A 59 1.77 0.42 7.74
C SER A 59 1.62 -0.84 6.91
N SER A 60 2.75 -1.45 6.55
CA SER A 60 2.80 -2.75 5.90
C SER A 60 3.14 -3.84 6.92
N GLY A 61 2.54 -5.00 6.75
CA GLY A 61 2.88 -6.23 7.45
C GLY A 61 3.56 -7.22 6.51
N ILE A 62 4.18 -8.23 7.07
CA ILE A 62 4.82 -9.31 6.33
C ILE A 62 3.83 -10.46 6.21
N TYR A 63 3.53 -10.89 5.00
CA TYR A 63 2.50 -11.91 4.72
C TYR A 63 3.03 -13.02 3.83
N ALA A 64 2.62 -14.25 4.13
CA ALA A 64 2.89 -15.42 3.30
C ALA A 64 1.76 -16.44 3.37
N ASN A 65 1.65 -17.29 2.35
CA ASN A 65 0.80 -18.47 2.36
C ASN A 65 1.55 -19.61 3.05
N LEU A 66 1.27 -19.86 4.32
CA LEU A 66 1.95 -20.89 5.11
C LEU A 66 1.58 -22.31 4.70
N ASN A 67 0.44 -22.51 4.02
CA ASN A 67 0.11 -23.83 3.46
C ASN A 67 1.06 -24.23 2.33
N ALA A 68 1.52 -23.25 1.55
CA ALA A 68 2.50 -23.45 0.49
C ALA A 68 3.94 -23.33 0.99
N MET A 69 4.19 -22.57 2.07
CA MET A 69 5.52 -22.22 2.56
C MET A 69 5.66 -22.51 4.05
N THR A 70 5.53 -23.77 4.44
CA THR A 70 5.56 -24.21 5.84
C THR A 70 6.82 -23.79 6.61
N ALA A 71 7.97 -23.69 5.95
CA ALA A 71 9.22 -23.25 6.58
C ALA A 71 9.15 -21.83 7.16
N LEU A 72 8.25 -20.97 6.65
CA LEU A 72 8.07 -19.61 7.16
C LEU A 72 7.28 -19.55 8.48
N SER A 73 6.61 -20.63 8.87
CA SER A 73 5.87 -20.71 10.13
C SER A 73 6.77 -20.66 11.38
N SER A 74 8.05 -21.00 11.22
CA SER A 74 9.04 -20.99 12.31
C SER A 74 9.74 -19.65 12.51
N LEU A 75 9.41 -18.61 11.73
CA LEU A 75 10.00 -17.28 11.87
C LEU A 75 9.57 -16.63 13.19
N THR A 76 10.55 -16.28 14.01
CA THR A 76 10.35 -15.60 15.30
C THR A 76 11.03 -14.24 15.39
N SER A 77 11.94 -13.95 14.46
CA SER A 77 12.67 -12.69 14.43
C SER A 77 12.92 -12.19 13.00
N PRO A 78 13.08 -10.87 12.81
CA PRO A 78 13.31 -10.29 11.48
C PRO A 78 14.63 -10.69 10.85
N GLU A 79 15.63 -11.10 11.64
CA GLU A 79 16.94 -11.59 11.14
C GLU A 79 16.77 -12.79 10.23
N GLN A 80 15.81 -13.65 10.53
CA GLN A 80 15.57 -14.90 9.80
C GLN A 80 15.01 -14.65 8.39
N LEU A 81 14.43 -13.47 8.14
CA LEU A 81 13.96 -13.06 6.80
C LEU A 81 15.10 -12.99 5.78
N ARG A 82 16.36 -12.84 6.20
CA ARG A 82 17.51 -12.81 5.30
C ARG A 82 17.70 -14.10 4.49
N SER A 83 17.26 -15.22 5.03
CA SER A 83 17.31 -16.53 4.38
C SER A 83 15.97 -16.99 3.82
N ALA A 84 14.91 -16.24 4.05
CA ALA A 84 13.58 -16.52 3.54
C ALA A 84 13.45 -16.13 2.07
N GLU A 85 12.56 -16.83 1.36
CA GLU A 85 12.16 -16.44 -0.01
C GLU A 85 11.24 -15.22 0.06
N LEU A 86 11.65 -14.12 -0.54
CA LEU A 86 10.93 -12.85 -0.48
C LEU A 86 10.39 -12.44 -1.85
N ILE A 87 9.28 -11.71 -1.81
CA ILE A 87 8.68 -11.02 -2.95
C ILE A 87 8.99 -9.53 -2.79
N LEU A 88 9.61 -8.95 -3.80
CA LEU A 88 10.07 -7.57 -3.74
C LEU A 88 9.15 -6.63 -4.51
N GLN A 89 9.03 -5.42 -4.01
CA GLN A 89 8.42 -4.31 -4.73
C GLN A 89 9.48 -3.26 -5.03
N GLU A 90 9.30 -2.50 -6.11
CA GLU A 90 10.33 -1.61 -6.64
C GLU A 90 10.89 -0.62 -5.61
N GLY A 91 10.05 -0.01 -4.79
CA GLY A 91 10.47 0.96 -3.76
C GLY A 91 11.28 0.37 -2.60
N ASN A 92 11.35 -0.97 -2.45
CA ASN A 92 12.05 -1.65 -1.36
C ASN A 92 12.83 -2.90 -1.81
N ALA A 93 13.34 -2.85 -3.03
CA ALA A 93 13.93 -4.00 -3.71
C ALA A 93 15.25 -4.51 -3.11
N SER A 94 15.95 -3.73 -2.30
CA SER A 94 17.25 -4.15 -1.73
C SER A 94 17.21 -4.40 -0.22
N SER A 95 16.22 -3.82 0.46
CA SER A 95 16.09 -3.99 1.91
C SER A 95 14.67 -3.64 2.38
N TRP A 96 14.23 -4.30 3.44
CA TRP A 96 13.03 -3.92 4.18
C TRP A 96 13.43 -3.24 5.49
N ASN A 97 12.95 -2.03 5.69
CA ASN A 97 13.10 -1.33 6.96
C ASN A 97 11.88 -1.64 7.81
N LEU A 98 12.10 -2.32 8.93
CA LEU A 98 11.05 -2.76 9.84
C LEU A 98 11.17 -2.00 11.16
N THR A 99 10.01 -1.75 11.77
CA THR A 99 9.90 -1.17 13.11
C THR A 99 9.13 -2.15 13.99
N GLY A 100 9.71 -2.50 15.14
CA GLY A 100 9.06 -3.33 16.14
C GLY A 100 8.07 -2.54 16.99
N SER A 101 7.19 -3.24 17.69
CA SER A 101 6.14 -2.65 18.54
C SER A 101 6.69 -1.78 19.68
N GLU A 102 7.93 -2.02 20.12
CA GLU A 102 8.62 -1.22 21.14
C GLU A 102 9.54 -0.13 20.54
N GLY A 103 9.42 0.13 19.25
CA GLY A 103 10.19 1.16 18.54
C GLY A 103 11.57 0.71 18.02
N GLN A 104 11.93 -0.57 18.20
CA GLN A 104 13.17 -1.12 17.63
C GLN A 104 13.13 -1.01 16.11
N LYS A 105 14.28 -0.80 15.50
CA LYS A 105 14.41 -0.75 14.06
C LYS A 105 15.33 -1.86 13.56
N TYR A 106 14.90 -2.54 12.53
CA TYR A 106 15.69 -3.58 11.88
C TYR A 106 15.66 -3.43 10.37
N ARG A 107 16.82 -3.52 9.74
CA ARG A 107 16.96 -3.51 8.29
C ARG A 107 17.26 -4.92 7.79
N VAL A 108 16.29 -5.53 7.13
CA VAL A 108 16.47 -6.80 6.44
C VAL A 108 17.20 -6.54 5.13
N SER A 109 18.45 -6.98 5.03
CA SER A 109 19.15 -7.02 3.74
C SER A 109 18.60 -8.20 2.94
N VAL A 110 17.95 -7.94 1.83
CA VAL A 110 17.37 -8.98 0.97
C VAL A 110 18.49 -9.69 0.24
N LYS A 111 18.63 -10.99 0.48
CA LYS A 111 19.62 -11.84 -0.17
C LYS A 111 18.99 -12.87 -1.10
N LYS A 112 17.75 -13.23 -0.81
CA LYS A 112 17.03 -14.26 -1.53
C LYS A 112 15.63 -13.74 -1.90
N TRP A 113 15.26 -13.86 -3.14
CA TRP A 113 13.95 -13.46 -3.64
C TRP A 113 13.60 -14.26 -4.89
N SER A 114 12.31 -14.53 -5.07
CA SER A 114 11.77 -15.30 -6.19
C SER A 114 11.14 -14.40 -7.25
N PHE A 115 10.55 -13.28 -6.83
CA PHE A 115 9.75 -12.44 -7.68
C PHE A 115 9.92 -10.96 -7.30
N LYS A 116 9.99 -10.10 -8.33
CA LYS A 116 10.01 -8.64 -8.17
C LYS A 116 8.95 -8.01 -9.05
N THR A 117 8.23 -7.04 -8.52
CA THR A 117 7.16 -6.32 -9.22
C THR A 117 7.13 -4.84 -8.83
N ASP A 118 6.50 -4.03 -9.63
CA ASP A 118 6.20 -2.62 -9.37
C ASP A 118 4.80 -2.42 -8.75
N THR A 119 3.96 -3.47 -8.71
CA THR A 119 2.59 -3.37 -8.22
C THR A 119 2.34 -4.20 -6.96
N THR A 120 1.64 -3.61 -6.00
CA THR A 120 1.18 -4.30 -4.78
C THR A 120 0.24 -5.47 -5.10
N GLN A 121 -0.57 -5.35 -6.16
CA GLN A 121 -1.49 -6.40 -6.56
C GLN A 121 -0.76 -7.66 -7.03
N ALA A 122 0.29 -7.52 -7.84
CA ALA A 122 1.10 -8.66 -8.28
C ALA A 122 1.86 -9.29 -7.10
N ALA A 123 2.37 -8.48 -6.16
CA ALA A 123 3.00 -8.98 -4.94
C ALA A 123 2.02 -9.78 -4.06
N LEU A 124 0.77 -9.31 -3.94
CA LEU A 124 -0.29 -10.01 -3.23
C LEU A 124 -0.59 -11.38 -3.84
N ILE A 125 -0.79 -11.43 -5.16
CA ILE A 125 -1.06 -12.67 -5.87
C ILE A 125 0.12 -13.65 -5.72
N ALA A 126 1.35 -13.17 -5.91
CA ALA A 126 2.54 -13.98 -5.75
C ALA A 126 2.67 -14.59 -4.34
N ALA A 127 2.34 -13.83 -3.29
CA ALA A 127 2.32 -14.32 -1.92
C ALA A 127 1.23 -15.39 -1.70
N LYS A 128 0.04 -15.20 -2.27
CA LYS A 128 -1.06 -16.19 -2.23
C LYS A 128 -0.68 -17.50 -2.91
N GLU A 129 0.03 -17.42 -4.03
CA GLU A 129 0.54 -18.59 -4.78
C GLU A 129 1.78 -19.23 -4.11
N GLY A 130 2.27 -18.70 -2.99
CA GLY A 130 3.37 -19.28 -2.24
C GLY A 130 4.74 -19.04 -2.86
N LEU A 131 4.93 -17.97 -3.62
CA LEU A 131 6.24 -17.63 -4.18
C LEU A 131 7.19 -17.04 -3.15
N GLY A 132 6.70 -16.57 -2.00
CA GLY A 132 7.53 -15.97 -0.96
C GLY A 132 6.71 -15.16 0.04
N ALA A 133 7.41 -14.53 0.99
CA ALA A 133 6.82 -13.54 1.87
C ALA A 133 6.86 -12.16 1.22
N ALA A 134 5.76 -11.41 1.33
CA ALA A 134 5.62 -10.05 0.80
C ALA A 134 5.36 -9.04 1.92
N LEU A 135 5.85 -7.82 1.73
CA LEU A 135 5.51 -6.68 2.58
C LEU A 135 4.29 -5.98 1.96
N LEU A 136 3.11 -6.20 2.54
CA LEU A 136 1.83 -5.71 2.01
C LEU A 136 1.18 -4.73 2.98
N PRO A 137 0.38 -3.76 2.50
CA PRO A 137 -0.47 -2.95 3.37
C PRO A 137 -1.30 -3.84 4.30
N ILE A 138 -1.32 -3.51 5.60
CA ILE A 138 -1.97 -4.36 6.61
C ILE A 138 -3.44 -4.64 6.26
N PRO A 139 -4.28 -3.65 5.91
CA PRO A 139 -5.68 -3.94 5.56
C PRO A 139 -5.82 -4.90 4.37
N LEU A 140 -4.89 -4.83 3.41
CA LEU A 140 -4.91 -5.72 2.24
C LEU A 140 -4.51 -7.15 2.61
N GLY A 141 -3.45 -7.31 3.39
CA GLY A 141 -2.99 -8.64 3.82
C GLY A 141 -3.99 -9.34 4.74
N GLU A 142 -4.60 -8.60 5.68
CA GLU A 142 -5.62 -9.14 6.60
C GLU A 142 -6.94 -9.52 5.90
N SER A 143 -7.25 -8.91 4.75
CA SER A 143 -8.45 -9.27 3.97
C SER A 143 -8.33 -10.64 3.27
N GLU A 144 -7.13 -11.20 3.16
CA GLU A 144 -6.85 -12.42 2.42
C GLU A 144 -6.73 -13.64 3.34
N LYS A 145 -7.73 -14.51 3.32
CA LYS A 145 -7.80 -15.70 4.19
C LYS A 145 -6.67 -16.71 3.97
N SER A 146 -6.07 -16.73 2.78
CA SER A 146 -4.94 -17.61 2.44
C SER A 146 -3.59 -17.11 2.95
N LEU A 147 -3.53 -15.88 3.42
CA LEU A 147 -2.31 -15.28 3.93
C LEU A 147 -2.30 -15.26 5.47
N THR A 148 -1.12 -15.49 6.01
CA THR A 148 -0.84 -15.36 7.43
C THR A 148 0.16 -14.23 7.63
N ARG A 149 -0.11 -13.36 8.60
CA ARG A 149 0.83 -12.33 9.01
C ARG A 149 1.98 -12.94 9.80
N LEU A 150 3.18 -12.76 9.27
CA LEU A 150 4.42 -13.17 9.93
C LEU A 150 4.93 -12.03 10.81
N LEU A 151 5.61 -12.38 11.92
CA LEU A 151 6.22 -11.41 12.82
C LEU A 151 5.27 -10.25 13.16
N PRO A 152 4.10 -10.49 13.78
CA PRO A 152 3.04 -9.49 13.91
C PRO A 152 3.46 -8.23 14.69
N ASN A 153 4.51 -8.33 15.51
CA ASN A 153 5.08 -7.20 16.25
C ASN A 153 6.00 -6.32 15.40
N TRP A 154 6.18 -6.65 14.10
CA TRP A 154 7.02 -5.90 13.19
C TRP A 154 6.19 -5.37 12.02
N THR A 155 6.42 -4.11 11.67
CA THR A 155 5.76 -3.44 10.54
C THR A 155 6.80 -2.76 9.67
N GLY A 156 6.47 -2.60 8.39
CA GLY A 156 7.21 -1.72 7.50
C GLY A 156 7.06 -0.25 7.92
N VAL A 157 7.91 0.60 7.36
CA VAL A 157 7.84 2.06 7.59
C VAL A 157 6.44 2.57 7.22
N PRO A 158 5.80 3.36 8.09
CA PRO A 158 4.51 3.97 7.78
C PRO A 158 4.58 4.86 6.53
N VAL A 159 3.59 4.74 5.67
CA VAL A 159 3.47 5.48 4.42
C VAL A 159 2.28 6.42 4.49
N GLU A 160 2.50 7.70 4.23
CA GLU A 160 1.45 8.69 4.17
C GLU A 160 0.75 8.64 2.80
N VAL A 161 -0.59 8.65 2.81
CA VAL A 161 -1.43 8.80 1.63
C VAL A 161 -1.91 10.24 1.57
N CYS A 162 -1.69 10.89 0.43
CA CYS A 162 -2.19 12.23 0.18
C CYS A 162 -3.05 12.25 -1.08
N SER A 163 -4.06 13.12 -1.10
CA SER A 163 -4.64 13.59 -2.35
C SER A 163 -3.95 14.87 -2.81
N ILE A 164 -3.81 15.02 -4.11
CA ILE A 164 -3.25 16.21 -4.75
C ILE A 164 -4.25 16.72 -5.78
N THR A 165 -4.44 18.03 -5.82
CA THR A 165 -5.25 18.71 -6.83
C THR A 165 -4.40 19.75 -7.54
N SER A 166 -4.70 20.01 -8.81
CA SER A 166 -3.94 20.98 -9.63
C SER A 166 -4.06 22.43 -9.11
N SER A 167 -5.14 22.75 -8.42
CA SER A 167 -5.37 24.10 -7.84
C SER A 167 -6.13 24.01 -6.51
N ARG A 168 -6.22 25.13 -5.81
CA ARG A 168 -7.07 25.28 -4.60
C ARG A 168 -8.56 25.37 -4.95
N LYS A 169 -8.88 25.78 -6.18
CA LYS A 169 -10.27 25.83 -6.69
C LYS A 169 -10.62 24.51 -7.36
N ILE A 170 -11.19 23.60 -6.60
CA ILE A 170 -11.71 22.33 -7.06
C ILE A 170 -13.24 22.33 -7.02
N SER A 171 -13.86 21.45 -7.80
CA SER A 171 -15.32 21.29 -7.78
C SER A 171 -15.80 20.82 -6.40
N SER A 172 -17.07 21.09 -6.08
CA SER A 172 -17.69 20.59 -4.83
C SER A 172 -17.68 19.07 -4.79
N ALA A 173 -17.87 18.41 -5.94
CA ALA A 173 -17.79 16.95 -6.05
C ALA A 173 -16.41 16.42 -5.69
N ALA A 174 -15.34 17.04 -6.22
CA ALA A 174 -13.97 16.66 -5.90
C ALA A 174 -13.65 16.84 -4.41
N ARG A 175 -14.08 17.95 -3.81
CA ARG A 175 -13.91 18.21 -2.38
C ARG A 175 -14.64 17.17 -1.53
N ASN A 176 -15.91 16.91 -1.83
CA ASN A 176 -16.72 15.93 -1.12
C ASN A 176 -16.12 14.52 -1.22
N PHE A 177 -15.52 14.19 -2.37
CA PHE A 177 -14.86 12.90 -2.54
C PHE A 177 -13.58 12.78 -1.70
N ILE A 178 -12.76 13.83 -1.63
CA ILE A 178 -11.55 13.87 -0.78
C ILE A 178 -11.94 13.71 0.70
N ASP A 179 -12.97 14.43 1.16
CA ASP A 179 -13.44 14.35 2.55
C ASP A 179 -13.96 12.94 2.88
N LEU A 180 -14.71 12.33 1.96
CA LEU A 180 -15.20 10.96 2.13
C LEU A 180 -14.04 9.95 2.11
N ALA A 181 -13.09 10.08 1.20
CA ALA A 181 -11.92 9.21 1.14
C ALA A 181 -11.13 9.26 2.46
N LYS A 182 -10.98 10.46 3.05
CA LYS A 182 -10.34 10.64 4.35
C LYS A 182 -11.12 9.98 5.49
N GLN A 183 -12.45 10.11 5.48
CA GLN A 183 -13.31 9.47 6.49
C GLN A 183 -13.24 7.95 6.42
N GLU A 184 -13.36 7.37 5.22
CA GLU A 184 -13.33 5.91 5.03
C GLU A 184 -11.96 5.32 5.33
N PHE A 185 -10.87 6.04 5.01
CA PHE A 185 -9.50 5.61 5.31
C PHE A 185 -9.24 5.55 6.83
N ASN A 186 -9.79 6.47 7.61
CA ASN A 186 -9.58 6.51 9.07
C ASN A 186 -10.57 5.65 9.86
N ARG A 187 -11.49 4.94 9.19
CA ARG A 187 -12.41 3.96 9.81
C ARG A 187 -11.83 2.54 9.87
N GLU A 188 -10.77 2.28 9.14
CA GLU A 188 -10.02 1.02 9.12
C GLU A 188 -8.87 1.05 10.14
#